data_c597958c06b3f8f76782ade9a73d6a08
#
_entry.id   c597958c06b3f8f76782ade9a73d6a08
#
_cell.length_a   1.000
_cell.length_b   1.000
_cell.length_c   1.000
_cell.angle_alpha   90.00
_cell.angle_beta   90.00
_cell.angle_gamma   90.00
#
_symmetry.space_group_name_H-M   'P 1'
#
loop_
_entity.id
_entity.type
_entity.pdbx_description
1 polymer ?
#
loop_
_entity_poly.entity_id
_entity_poly.type
_entity_poly.pdbx_seq_one_letter_code
_entity_poly.pdbx_strand_id
1 'polypeptide(L)'
;MERGQIIFDFVIPILLIIFGTYFEKNPVKKGAVIFGHRTRRSKQSEEAWDYANRRLGPLWKKWGATLFVIIAVSYFVNPLTGRDLNLFHFILGVIFVFIPTLLIEGELKRQFGDPDPEKKPVQGLRENKKLQKKGKSAKGKGKGKQQKTKK
;
A
#
# COMPACT_ATOMS: atom_id res chain seq x y z
N MET A 1 -25.12 16.50 -20.82
CA MET A 1 -24.34 15.93 -19.71
C MET A 1 -24.42 16.87 -18.52
N GLU A 2 -24.83 16.36 -17.38
CA GLU A 2 -24.81 17.17 -16.16
C GLU A 2 -23.37 17.36 -15.69
N ARG A 3 -22.98 18.59 -15.36
CA ARG A 3 -21.61 18.94 -14.94
C ARG A 3 -21.11 18.08 -13.76
N GLY A 4 -22.04 17.65 -12.88
CA GLY A 4 -21.73 16.79 -11.75
C GLY A 4 -21.22 15.41 -12.14
N GLN A 5 -21.71 14.83 -13.22
CA GLN A 5 -21.30 13.49 -13.69
C GLN A 5 -19.84 13.48 -14.18
N ILE A 6 -19.43 14.52 -14.87
CA ILE A 6 -18.05 14.66 -15.36
C ILE A 6 -17.06 14.71 -14.19
N ILE A 7 -17.41 15.39 -13.11
CA ILE A 7 -16.55 15.48 -11.92
C ILE A 7 -16.31 14.10 -11.29
N PHE A 8 -17.35 13.26 -11.22
CA PHE A 8 -17.24 11.92 -10.64
C PHE A 8 -16.25 11.02 -11.40
N ASP A 9 -16.18 11.12 -12.71
CA ASP A 9 -15.28 10.30 -13.53
C ASP A 9 -13.81 10.60 -13.25
N PHE A 10 -13.48 11.83 -12.86
CA PHE A 10 -12.11 12.23 -12.53
C PHE A 10 -11.72 11.99 -11.07
N VAL A 11 -12.64 11.58 -10.19
CA VAL A 11 -12.34 11.33 -8.77
C VAL A 11 -11.29 10.22 -8.60
N ILE A 12 -11.46 9.09 -9.27
CA ILE A 12 -10.53 7.94 -9.14
C ILE A 12 -9.12 8.31 -9.61
N PRO A 13 -8.90 8.83 -10.83
CA PRO A 13 -7.55 9.19 -11.28
C PRO A 13 -6.90 10.28 -10.42
N ILE A 14 -7.66 11.26 -9.96
CA ILE A 14 -7.15 12.32 -9.07
C ILE A 14 -6.71 11.72 -7.73
N LEU A 15 -7.51 10.84 -7.12
CA LEU A 15 -7.14 10.14 -5.88
C LEU A 15 -5.87 9.30 -6.06
N LEU A 16 -5.75 8.57 -7.17
CA LEU A 16 -4.55 7.79 -7.46
C LEU A 16 -3.30 8.68 -7.58
N ILE A 17 -3.40 9.85 -8.21
CA ILE A 17 -2.30 10.81 -8.33
C ILE A 17 -1.94 11.39 -6.96
N ILE A 18 -2.93 11.80 -6.18
CA ILE A 18 -2.72 12.38 -4.84
C ILE A 18 -2.06 11.36 -3.92
N PHE A 19 -2.66 10.17 -3.78
CA PHE A 19 -2.10 9.11 -2.93
C PHE A 19 -0.76 8.61 -3.47
N GLY A 20 -0.61 8.49 -4.78
CA GLY A 20 0.65 8.12 -5.41
C GLY A 20 1.76 9.11 -5.07
N THR A 21 1.50 10.41 -5.17
CA THR A 21 2.45 11.47 -4.81
C THR A 21 2.75 11.48 -3.32
N TYR A 22 1.73 11.25 -2.48
CA TYR A 22 1.90 11.15 -1.03
C TYR A 22 2.81 9.98 -0.63
N PHE A 23 2.56 8.77 -1.17
CA PHE A 23 3.35 7.58 -0.86
C PHE A 23 4.75 7.59 -1.50
N GLU A 24 4.94 8.29 -2.62
CA GLU A 24 6.26 8.52 -3.20
C GLU A 24 7.16 9.32 -2.24
N LYS A 25 6.60 10.38 -1.62
CA LYS A 25 7.32 11.22 -0.65
C LYS A 25 7.42 10.59 0.73
N ASN A 26 6.42 9.79 1.12
CA ASN A 26 6.30 9.18 2.44
C ASN A 26 6.09 7.66 2.31
N PRO A 27 7.14 6.89 1.99
CA PRO A 27 7.02 5.43 1.87
C PRO A 27 6.46 4.82 3.15
N VAL A 28 5.56 3.86 2.99
CA VAL A 28 4.86 3.24 4.11
C VAL A 28 5.83 2.46 4.98
N LYS A 29 6.03 2.93 6.21
CA LYS A 29 6.94 2.30 7.18
C LYS A 29 6.44 0.93 7.57
N LYS A 30 7.37 0.01 7.82
CA LYS A 30 7.08 -1.33 8.36
C LYS A 30 6.21 -1.24 9.61
N GLY A 31 5.13 -2.01 9.63
CA GLY A 31 4.18 -2.02 10.76
C GLY A 31 3.01 -1.04 10.64
N ALA A 32 2.88 -0.32 9.54
CA ALA A 32 1.65 0.42 9.25
C ALA A 32 0.46 -0.56 9.17
N VAL A 33 -0.64 -0.23 9.85
CA VAL A 33 -1.79 -1.13 9.97
C VAL A 33 -2.79 -0.93 8.84
N ILE A 34 -2.90 0.28 8.31
CA ILE A 34 -4.00 0.68 7.42
C ILE A 34 -3.52 0.82 5.97
N PHE A 35 -2.35 1.42 5.74
CA PHE A 35 -1.86 1.75 4.41
C PHE A 35 -0.68 0.87 3.96
N GLY A 36 -0.51 0.76 2.64
CA GLY A 36 0.61 0.08 2.00
C GLY A 36 0.24 -1.24 1.32
N HIS A 37 1.19 -1.75 0.54
CA HIS A 37 1.07 -3.05 -0.13
C HIS A 37 1.34 -4.17 0.88
N ARG A 38 0.29 -4.88 1.30
CA ARG A 38 0.33 -5.80 2.45
C ARG A 38 0.03 -7.25 2.09
N THR A 39 0.53 -7.69 0.98
CA THR A 39 0.38 -9.08 0.55
C THR A 39 1.28 -10.03 1.34
N ARG A 40 1.08 -11.33 1.18
CA ARG A 40 1.92 -12.34 1.81
C ARG A 40 3.38 -12.22 1.32
N ARG A 41 3.56 -11.92 0.01
CA ARG A 41 4.89 -11.70 -0.58
C ARG A 41 5.59 -10.47 -0.03
N SER A 42 4.90 -9.35 0.09
CA SER A 42 5.50 -8.14 0.66
C SER A 42 5.89 -8.29 2.13
N LYS A 43 5.25 -9.21 2.87
CA LYS A 43 5.53 -9.46 4.29
C LYS A 43 6.56 -10.55 4.55
N GLN A 44 7.13 -11.17 3.53
CA GLN A 44 8.07 -12.29 3.72
C GLN A 44 9.43 -11.84 4.25
N SER A 45 9.88 -10.63 3.92
CA SER A 45 11.11 -10.02 4.44
C SER A 45 10.99 -8.51 4.58
N GLU A 46 11.98 -7.86 5.24
CA GLU A 46 12.03 -6.40 5.34
C GLU A 46 12.29 -5.76 4.00
N GLU A 47 13.18 -6.35 3.21
CA GLU A 47 13.53 -5.89 1.87
C GLU A 47 12.31 -5.97 0.94
N ALA A 48 11.55 -7.07 0.99
CA ALA A 48 10.33 -7.23 0.21
C ALA A 48 9.26 -6.20 0.58
N TRP A 49 9.12 -5.89 1.90
CA TRP A 49 8.23 -4.84 2.37
C TRP A 49 8.63 -3.46 1.87
N ASP A 50 9.90 -3.10 2.05
CA ASP A 50 10.42 -1.80 1.63
C ASP A 50 10.32 -1.63 0.12
N TYR A 51 10.69 -2.66 -0.64
CA TYR A 51 10.56 -2.66 -2.09
C TYR A 51 9.11 -2.38 -2.53
N ALA A 52 8.16 -3.18 -2.04
CA ALA A 52 6.74 -3.06 -2.41
C ALA A 52 6.18 -1.67 -2.09
N ASN A 53 6.48 -1.15 -0.91
CA ASN A 53 5.89 0.11 -0.45
C ASN A 53 6.59 1.35 -1.04
N ARG A 54 7.86 1.27 -1.43
CA ARG A 54 8.52 2.33 -2.20
C ARG A 54 8.05 2.37 -3.65
N ARG A 55 7.70 1.21 -4.21
CA ARG A 55 7.22 1.08 -5.60
C ARG A 55 5.78 1.53 -5.77
N LEU A 56 4.97 1.45 -4.71
CA LEU A 56 3.54 1.73 -4.72
C LEU A 56 3.22 3.18 -5.16
N GLY A 57 3.90 4.17 -4.57
CA GLY A 57 3.67 5.59 -4.86
C GLY A 57 3.88 5.95 -6.33
N PRO A 58 5.08 5.73 -6.90
CA PRO A 58 5.36 6.01 -8.31
C PRO A 58 4.41 5.30 -9.28
N LEU A 59 4.03 4.05 -8.99
CA LEU A 59 3.08 3.31 -9.83
C LEU A 59 1.68 3.90 -9.76
N TRP A 60 1.16 4.20 -8.59
CA TRP A 60 -0.16 4.83 -8.45
C TRP A 60 -0.23 6.19 -9.15
N LYS A 61 0.81 7.01 -9.01
CA LYS A 61 0.92 8.29 -9.70
C LYS A 61 0.92 8.12 -11.22
N LYS A 62 1.75 7.21 -11.75
CA LYS A 62 1.85 6.93 -13.18
C LYS A 62 0.51 6.44 -13.75
N TRP A 63 -0.08 5.41 -13.13
CA TRP A 63 -1.33 4.82 -13.62
C TRP A 63 -2.52 5.74 -13.43
N GLY A 64 -2.54 6.56 -12.36
CA GLY A 64 -3.53 7.62 -12.17
C GLY A 64 -3.46 8.69 -13.26
N ALA A 65 -2.26 9.15 -13.61
CA ALA A 65 -2.06 10.11 -14.72
C ALA A 65 -2.48 9.50 -16.07
N THR A 66 -2.14 8.24 -16.33
CA THR A 66 -2.55 7.53 -17.54
C THR A 66 -4.08 7.43 -17.62
N LEU A 67 -4.74 7.05 -16.55
CA LEU A 67 -6.20 6.96 -16.46
C LEU A 67 -6.85 8.34 -16.70
N PHE A 68 -6.29 9.39 -16.09
CA PHE A 68 -6.77 10.76 -16.29
C PHE A 68 -6.78 11.15 -17.76
N VAL A 69 -5.68 10.88 -18.48
CA VAL A 69 -5.59 11.17 -19.92
C VAL A 69 -6.59 10.34 -20.74
N ILE A 70 -6.74 9.04 -20.42
CA ILE A 70 -7.69 8.17 -21.12
C ILE A 70 -9.12 8.69 -20.96
N ILE A 71 -9.53 9.05 -19.73
CA ILE A 71 -10.88 9.60 -19.48
C ILE A 71 -11.04 10.93 -20.22
N ALA A 72 -10.06 11.84 -20.17
CA ALA A 72 -10.13 13.10 -20.88
C ALA A 72 -10.31 12.91 -22.39
N VAL A 73 -9.52 12.01 -22.99
CA VAL A 73 -9.61 11.71 -24.43
C VAL A 73 -10.94 11.06 -24.79
N SER A 74 -11.47 10.18 -23.92
CA SER A 74 -12.73 9.47 -24.19
C SER A 74 -13.92 10.41 -24.36
N TYR A 75 -13.92 11.57 -23.70
CA TYR A 75 -14.96 12.59 -23.89
C TYR A 75 -14.99 13.20 -25.28
N PHE A 76 -13.86 13.12 -26.02
CA PHE A 76 -13.78 13.64 -27.39
C PHE A 76 -14.07 12.59 -28.47
N VAL A 77 -13.76 11.31 -28.18
CA VAL A 77 -13.79 10.24 -29.21
C VAL A 77 -14.91 9.23 -28.98
N ASN A 78 -15.48 9.14 -27.78
CA ASN A 78 -16.42 8.08 -27.45
C ASN A 78 -17.86 8.46 -27.89
N PRO A 79 -18.55 7.61 -28.65
CA PRO A 79 -19.95 7.81 -29.03
C PRO A 79 -20.93 7.56 -27.85
N LEU A 80 -20.48 6.94 -26.77
CA LEU A 80 -21.29 6.72 -25.57
C LEU A 80 -21.59 8.05 -24.88
N THR A 81 -22.77 8.19 -24.31
CA THR A 81 -23.20 9.37 -23.60
C THR A 81 -23.89 9.05 -22.28
N GLY A 82 -23.86 10.01 -21.35
CA GLY A 82 -24.58 9.89 -20.09
C GLY A 82 -24.09 8.75 -19.20
N ARG A 83 -25.03 7.94 -18.70
CA ARG A 83 -24.77 6.88 -17.71
C ARG A 83 -23.84 5.80 -18.21
N ASP A 84 -23.90 5.42 -19.48
CA ASP A 84 -23.10 4.34 -20.03
C ASP A 84 -21.61 4.72 -20.09
N LEU A 85 -21.32 5.97 -20.40
CA LEU A 85 -19.97 6.49 -20.37
C LEU A 85 -19.40 6.53 -18.94
N ASN A 86 -20.21 6.98 -17.97
CA ASN A 86 -19.79 7.03 -16.57
C ASN A 86 -19.55 5.62 -16.01
N LEU A 87 -20.42 4.65 -16.35
CA LEU A 87 -20.22 3.25 -15.96
C LEU A 87 -18.93 2.67 -16.57
N PHE A 88 -18.65 2.97 -17.84
CA PHE A 88 -17.40 2.60 -18.49
C PHE A 88 -16.17 3.17 -17.76
N HIS A 89 -16.19 4.47 -17.44
CA HIS A 89 -15.09 5.12 -16.70
C HIS A 89 -14.91 4.56 -15.31
N PHE A 90 -16.02 4.25 -14.62
CA PHE A 90 -15.97 3.62 -13.29
C PHE A 90 -15.31 2.24 -13.33
N ILE A 91 -15.74 1.38 -14.26
CA ILE A 91 -15.14 0.03 -14.44
C ILE A 91 -13.65 0.14 -14.78
N LEU A 92 -13.31 1.05 -15.70
CA LEU A 92 -11.94 1.31 -16.09
C LEU A 92 -11.12 1.79 -14.88
N GLY A 93 -11.68 2.70 -14.09
CA GLY A 93 -11.06 3.20 -12.86
C GLY A 93 -10.75 2.09 -11.86
N VAL A 94 -11.69 1.19 -11.63
CA VAL A 94 -11.50 0.03 -10.75
C VAL A 94 -10.34 -0.85 -11.25
N ILE A 95 -10.30 -1.15 -12.56
CA ILE A 95 -9.20 -1.93 -13.17
C ILE A 95 -7.85 -1.22 -12.91
N PHE A 96 -7.78 0.07 -13.14
CA PHE A 96 -6.54 0.86 -12.97
C PHE A 96 -6.05 0.93 -11.51
N VAL A 97 -6.94 0.82 -10.51
CA VAL A 97 -6.56 0.70 -9.10
C VAL A 97 -5.82 -0.62 -8.84
N PHE A 98 -6.23 -1.71 -9.50
CA PHE A 98 -5.61 -3.03 -9.27
C PHE A 98 -4.31 -3.25 -10.06
N ILE A 99 -4.11 -2.59 -11.22
CA ILE A 99 -2.91 -2.79 -12.04
C ILE A 99 -1.60 -2.58 -11.24
N PRO A 100 -1.39 -1.48 -10.50
CA PRO A 100 -0.17 -1.30 -9.71
C PRO A 100 0.07 -2.41 -8.70
N THR A 101 -0.99 -2.90 -8.07
CA THR A 101 -0.92 -4.01 -7.12
C THR A 101 -0.43 -5.30 -7.78
N LEU A 102 -0.99 -5.64 -8.94
CA LEU A 102 -0.58 -6.82 -9.70
C LEU A 102 0.86 -6.73 -10.21
N LEU A 103 1.28 -5.54 -10.66
CA LEU A 103 2.66 -5.30 -11.10
C LEU A 103 3.65 -5.51 -9.96
N ILE A 104 3.37 -4.95 -8.78
CA ILE A 104 4.20 -5.12 -7.58
C ILE A 104 4.27 -6.60 -7.20
N GLU A 105 3.16 -7.34 -7.25
CA GLU A 105 3.14 -8.78 -6.96
C GLU A 105 4.03 -9.56 -7.95
N GLY A 106 3.97 -9.23 -9.23
CA GLY A 106 4.84 -9.82 -10.25
C GLY A 106 6.32 -9.51 -10.02
N GLU A 107 6.65 -8.27 -9.67
CA GLU A 107 8.01 -7.86 -9.35
C GLU A 107 8.53 -8.56 -8.07
N LEU A 108 7.70 -8.65 -7.02
CA LEU A 108 8.03 -9.36 -5.79
C LEU A 108 8.30 -10.85 -6.03
N LYS A 109 7.48 -11.50 -6.86
CA LYS A 109 7.70 -12.90 -7.23
C LYS A 109 9.03 -13.12 -7.93
N ARG A 110 9.41 -12.20 -8.82
CA ARG A 110 10.68 -12.29 -9.58
C ARG A 110 11.90 -12.08 -8.71
N GLN A 111 11.83 -11.15 -7.74
CA GLN A 111 12.99 -10.74 -6.94
C GLN A 111 13.14 -11.57 -5.65
N PHE A 112 12.04 -11.93 -5.01
CA PHE A 112 12.04 -12.56 -3.70
C PHE A 112 11.45 -13.98 -3.70
N GLY A 113 10.90 -14.43 -4.83
CA GLY A 113 10.26 -15.73 -4.94
C GLY A 113 8.91 -15.83 -4.23
N ASP A 114 8.44 -17.05 -4.05
CA ASP A 114 7.22 -17.33 -3.30
C ASP A 114 7.54 -17.40 -1.78
N PRO A 115 6.64 -16.88 -0.93
CA PRO A 115 6.85 -16.90 0.51
C PRO A 115 6.85 -18.34 1.04
N ASP A 116 7.83 -18.68 1.85
CA ASP A 116 7.91 -19.95 2.56
C ASP A 116 6.65 -20.14 3.42
N PRO A 117 5.90 -21.24 3.24
CA PRO A 117 4.68 -21.49 4.03
C PRO A 117 4.96 -21.64 5.53
N GLU A 118 6.15 -22.08 5.91
CA GLU A 118 6.54 -22.29 7.31
C GLU A 118 7.07 -21.01 8.00
N LYS A 119 7.55 -20.03 7.22
CA LYS A 119 8.01 -18.76 7.78
C LYS A 119 6.83 -17.87 8.16
N LYS A 120 6.78 -17.46 9.43
CA LYS A 120 5.84 -16.44 9.89
C LYS A 120 6.12 -15.12 9.15
N PRO A 121 5.07 -14.42 8.67
CA PRO A 121 5.23 -13.11 8.06
C PRO A 121 5.96 -12.16 9.01
N VAL A 122 6.79 -11.28 8.47
CA VAL A 122 7.46 -10.25 9.27
C VAL A 122 6.39 -9.40 9.97
N GLN A 123 6.28 -9.61 11.27
CA GLN A 123 5.27 -8.93 12.08
C GLN A 123 5.69 -7.48 12.33
N GLY A 124 4.72 -6.58 12.31
CA GLY A 124 4.98 -5.16 12.43
C GLY A 124 5.56 -4.75 13.79
N LEU A 125 6.15 -3.57 13.82
CA LEU A 125 6.82 -2.89 14.95
C LEU A 125 6.08 -2.94 16.30
N ARG A 126 4.77 -3.22 16.34
CA ARG A 126 4.01 -3.34 17.58
C ARG A 126 4.37 -4.58 18.39
N GLU A 127 4.73 -5.67 17.73
CA GLU A 127 5.09 -6.92 18.43
C GLU A 127 6.52 -6.87 18.94
N ASN A 128 7.44 -6.30 18.16
CA ASN A 128 8.81 -6.04 18.62
C ASN A 128 8.85 -5.05 19.81
N LYS A 129 7.97 -4.03 19.85
CA LYS A 129 7.82 -3.16 21.03
C LYS A 129 7.26 -3.89 22.25
N LYS A 130 6.34 -4.85 22.07
CA LYS A 130 5.82 -5.68 23.17
C LYS A 130 6.89 -6.62 23.71
N LEU A 131 7.69 -7.24 22.85
CA LEU A 131 8.80 -8.12 23.24
C LEU A 131 9.94 -7.34 23.93
N GLN A 132 10.29 -6.15 23.42
CA GLN A 132 11.26 -5.27 24.08
C GLN A 132 10.78 -4.75 25.44
N LYS A 133 9.48 -4.41 25.58
CA LYS A 133 8.91 -4.02 26.88
C LYS A 133 8.90 -5.20 27.87
N LYS A 134 8.57 -6.42 27.43
CA LYS A 134 8.65 -7.62 28.29
C LYS A 134 10.09 -7.93 28.70
N GLY A 135 11.07 -7.81 27.80
CA GLY A 135 12.49 -8.02 28.09
C GLY A 135 13.05 -7.00 29.08
N LYS A 136 12.66 -5.71 28.96
CA LYS A 136 13.06 -4.67 29.92
C LYS A 136 12.40 -4.84 31.31
N SER A 137 11.14 -5.28 31.36
CA SER A 137 10.43 -5.53 32.61
C SER A 137 11.00 -6.75 33.36
N ALA A 138 11.43 -7.80 32.64
CA ALA A 138 12.08 -8.95 33.24
C ALA A 138 13.49 -8.61 33.80
N LYS A 139 14.25 -7.78 33.10
CA LYS A 139 15.59 -7.31 33.55
C LYS A 139 15.51 -6.37 34.77
N GLY A 140 14.42 -5.58 34.89
CA GLY A 140 14.20 -4.68 36.03
C GLY A 140 13.86 -5.43 37.32
N LYS A 141 13.13 -6.55 37.25
CA LYS A 141 12.80 -7.37 38.43
C LYS A 141 13.97 -8.21 38.97
N GLY A 142 14.97 -8.53 38.15
CA GLY A 142 16.17 -9.28 38.58
C GLY A 142 17.15 -8.44 39.39
N LYS A 143 17.24 -7.13 39.15
CA LYS A 143 18.16 -6.26 39.92
C LYS A 143 17.66 -5.84 41.29
N GLY A 144 16.35 -5.89 41.54
CA GLY A 144 15.77 -5.54 42.85
C GLY A 144 15.86 -6.62 43.91
N LYS A 145 16.14 -7.89 43.54
CA LYS A 145 16.28 -8.98 44.52
C LYS A 145 17.69 -9.19 45.07
N GLN A 146 18.73 -8.64 44.42
CA GLN A 146 20.11 -8.81 44.92
C GLN A 146 20.54 -7.75 45.93
N GLN A 147 19.76 -6.67 46.13
CA GLN A 147 20.10 -5.65 47.15
C GLN A 147 19.43 -5.85 48.52
N LYS A 148 18.56 -6.88 48.68
CA LYS A 148 17.91 -7.14 49.98
C LYS A 148 18.57 -8.23 50.83
N THR A 149 19.70 -8.80 50.40
CA THR A 149 20.40 -9.90 51.15
C THR A 149 21.78 -9.47 51.69
N LYS A 150 22.04 -8.14 51.75
CA LYS A 150 23.23 -7.62 52.46
C LYS A 150 22.80 -6.51 53.42
N LYS A 151 22.18 -6.92 54.52
CA LYS A 151 22.11 -6.18 55.79
C LYS A 151 21.95 -7.23 56.90
#